data_2ce10c607eddf3f1fbeb44c3eb418f51
#
_entry.id   2ce10c607eddf3f1fbeb44c3eb418f51
#
_cell.length_a   1.000
_cell.length_b   1.000
_cell.length_c   1.000
_cell.angle_alpha   90.00
_cell.angle_beta   90.00
_cell.angle_gamma   90.00
#
_symmetry.space_group_name_H-M   'P 1'
#
loop_
_entity.id
_entity.type
_entity.pdbx_description
1 polymer ?
#
loop_
_entity_poly.entity_id
_entity_poly.type
_entity_poly.pdbx_seq_one_letter_code
_entity_poly.pdbx_strand_id
1 'polypeptide(L)'
;MKLVRWTRFTWDLAKLPEEGSVLEAHYHIRPVTKDEEKTVRAVIASSFALDMNWSDTLKTMKEWMESNLDAVFAHKVAPCLVVTHGTRVIGASALDPNKDAESHLLSGPCMLNEYRNRGIGSELLYQSLFALRQVGFEQARAITKSNVPVAKFVYTKFNSVAEPCEFEPVLVRS
;
A
#
# COMPACT_ATOMS: atom_id res chain seq x y z
N MET A 1 15.19 -22.02 -11.46
CA MET A 1 14.49 -21.41 -10.32
C MET A 1 14.79 -19.92 -10.29
N LYS A 2 13.77 -19.08 -10.53
CA LYS A 2 13.97 -17.64 -10.42
C LYS A 2 14.04 -17.26 -8.95
N LEU A 3 15.13 -16.63 -8.55
CA LEU A 3 15.27 -16.08 -7.21
C LEU A 3 14.45 -14.79 -7.10
N VAL A 4 13.45 -14.79 -6.23
CA VAL A 4 12.66 -13.58 -5.96
C VAL A 4 13.45 -12.69 -5.01
N ARG A 5 13.69 -11.45 -5.43
CA ARG A 5 14.39 -10.45 -4.62
C ARG A 5 13.38 -9.50 -4.01
N TRP A 6 13.54 -9.26 -2.72
CA TRP A 6 12.68 -8.37 -1.95
C TRP A 6 13.50 -7.19 -1.44
N THR A 7 12.85 -6.04 -1.36
CA THR A 7 13.43 -4.81 -0.81
C THR A 7 12.52 -4.30 0.30
N ARG A 8 13.14 -3.92 1.41
CA ARG A 8 12.45 -3.22 2.50
C ARG A 8 12.78 -1.74 2.41
N PHE A 9 11.74 -0.92 2.36
CA PHE A 9 11.84 0.53 2.43
C PHE A 9 11.46 0.98 3.83
N THR A 10 12.23 1.91 4.38
CA THR A 10 11.99 2.49 5.71
C THR A 10 11.95 4.00 5.58
N TRP A 11 10.91 4.61 6.13
CA TRP A 11 10.76 6.07 6.21
C TRP A 11 10.88 6.51 7.65
N ASP A 12 11.69 7.55 7.90
CA ASP A 12 11.66 8.31 9.13
C ASP A 12 10.53 9.34 9.00
N LEU A 13 9.44 9.14 9.74
CA LEU A 13 8.24 9.96 9.60
C LEU A 13 8.42 11.38 10.11
N ALA A 14 9.45 11.62 10.94
CA ALA A 14 9.82 12.98 11.34
C ALA A 14 10.34 13.81 10.16
N LYS A 15 10.86 13.17 9.13
CA LYS A 15 11.37 13.84 7.93
C LYS A 15 10.35 13.93 6.80
N LEU A 16 9.11 13.48 7.03
CA LEU A 16 8.05 13.57 6.03
C LEU A 16 7.72 15.04 5.77
N PRO A 17 7.61 15.50 4.52
CA PRO A 17 7.19 16.86 4.20
C PRO A 17 5.83 17.20 4.83
N GLU A 18 5.64 18.45 5.23
CA GLU A 18 4.39 18.89 5.85
C GLU A 18 3.22 18.89 4.86
N GLU A 19 3.52 19.09 3.58
CA GLU A 19 2.52 19.14 2.51
C GLU A 19 2.87 18.13 1.43
N GLY A 20 1.87 17.38 0.98
CA GLY A 20 1.97 16.50 -0.17
C GLY A 20 1.75 17.25 -1.49
N SER A 21 1.69 16.49 -2.57
CA SER A 21 1.37 17.03 -3.90
C SER A 21 -0.11 17.39 -3.98
N VAL A 22 -0.43 18.42 -4.76
CA VAL A 22 -1.82 18.79 -5.02
C VAL A 22 -2.36 17.86 -6.12
N LEU A 23 -3.42 17.13 -5.80
CA LEU A 23 -4.15 16.34 -6.80
C LEU A 23 -5.11 17.23 -7.60
N GLU A 24 -5.41 16.79 -8.82
CA GLU A 24 -6.48 17.42 -9.60
C GLU A 24 -7.81 17.42 -8.84
N ALA A 25 -8.67 18.42 -9.11
CA ALA A 25 -9.86 18.70 -8.32
C ALA A 25 -10.86 17.54 -8.17
N HIS A 26 -10.81 16.55 -9.06
CA HIS A 26 -11.76 15.42 -9.05
C HIS A 26 -11.26 14.20 -8.27
N TYR A 27 -10.02 14.21 -7.77
CA TYR A 27 -9.45 13.11 -7.01
C TYR A 27 -9.45 13.46 -5.52
N HIS A 28 -9.92 12.53 -4.70
CA HIS A 28 -9.94 12.67 -3.25
C HIS A 28 -9.36 11.44 -2.58
N ILE A 29 -8.54 11.66 -1.55
CA ILE A 29 -8.02 10.59 -0.69
C ILE A 29 -8.66 10.75 0.68
N ARG A 30 -9.24 9.67 1.18
CA ARG A 30 -9.94 9.65 2.46
C ARG A 30 -9.91 8.26 3.10
N PRO A 31 -10.24 8.14 4.40
CA PRO A 31 -10.43 6.84 5.02
C PRO A 31 -11.55 6.04 4.35
N VAL A 32 -11.39 4.73 4.33
CA VAL A 32 -12.40 3.79 3.82
C VAL A 32 -13.65 3.81 4.71
N THR A 33 -14.82 3.56 4.11
CA THR A 33 -16.06 3.30 4.85
C THR A 33 -16.36 1.80 4.89
N LYS A 34 -17.20 1.36 5.82
CA LYS A 34 -17.53 -0.08 6.01
C LYS A 34 -18.14 -0.73 4.78
N ASP A 35 -18.97 -0.01 4.05
CA ASP A 35 -19.65 -0.51 2.86
C ASP A 35 -18.74 -0.58 1.63
N GLU A 36 -17.50 -0.10 1.73
CA GLU A 36 -16.52 -0.11 0.64
C GLU A 36 -15.57 -1.31 0.68
N GLU A 37 -15.65 -2.19 1.69
CA GLU A 37 -14.71 -3.32 1.85
C GLU A 37 -14.60 -4.16 0.58
N LYS A 38 -15.72 -4.56 0.01
CA LYS A 38 -15.75 -5.39 -1.20
C LYS A 38 -15.07 -4.69 -2.38
N THR A 39 -15.36 -3.42 -2.57
CA THR A 39 -14.78 -2.60 -3.64
C THR A 39 -13.25 -2.46 -3.45
N VAL A 40 -12.81 -2.19 -2.23
CA VAL A 40 -11.37 -2.07 -1.92
C VAL A 40 -10.64 -3.38 -2.19
N ARG A 41 -11.19 -4.52 -1.77
CA ARG A 41 -10.59 -5.83 -2.04
C ARG A 41 -10.45 -6.08 -3.54
N ALA A 42 -11.45 -5.72 -4.32
CA ALA A 42 -11.42 -5.86 -5.78
C ALA A 42 -10.36 -4.96 -6.43
N VAL A 43 -10.22 -3.72 -5.98
CA VAL A 43 -9.20 -2.79 -6.48
C VAL A 43 -7.79 -3.32 -6.20
N ILE A 44 -7.53 -3.76 -4.98
CA ILE A 44 -6.22 -4.31 -4.60
C ILE A 44 -5.91 -5.58 -5.39
N ALA A 45 -6.84 -6.53 -5.46
CA ALA A 45 -6.66 -7.76 -6.21
C ALA A 45 -6.38 -7.51 -7.70
N SER A 46 -7.13 -6.59 -8.30
CA SER A 46 -6.96 -6.19 -9.70
C SER A 46 -5.57 -5.57 -9.95
N SER A 47 -5.11 -4.74 -9.03
CA SER A 47 -3.79 -4.10 -9.14
C SER A 47 -2.66 -5.13 -9.21
N PHE A 48 -2.71 -6.19 -8.40
CA PHE A 48 -1.71 -7.25 -8.43
C PHE A 48 -1.89 -8.18 -9.64
N ALA A 49 -3.12 -8.54 -9.98
CA ALA A 49 -3.41 -9.48 -11.07
C ALA A 49 -3.01 -8.95 -12.44
N LEU A 50 -3.12 -7.64 -12.66
CA LEU A 50 -2.78 -6.98 -13.93
C LEU A 50 -1.31 -6.61 -14.04
N ASP A 51 -0.54 -6.75 -12.97
CA ASP A 51 0.90 -6.46 -12.98
C ASP A 51 1.67 -7.76 -13.24
N MET A 52 2.28 -7.87 -14.40
CA MET A 52 3.04 -9.05 -14.81
C MET A 52 4.24 -9.34 -13.91
N ASN A 53 4.76 -8.36 -13.18
CA ASN A 53 5.87 -8.56 -12.26
C ASN A 53 5.47 -9.45 -11.06
N TRP A 54 4.18 -9.64 -10.81
CA TRP A 54 3.66 -10.50 -9.74
C TRP A 54 3.22 -11.88 -10.23
N SER A 55 3.30 -12.16 -11.53
CA SER A 55 2.75 -13.41 -12.12
C SER A 55 3.32 -14.68 -11.52
N ASP A 56 4.59 -14.70 -11.15
CA ASP A 56 5.29 -15.86 -10.58
C ASP A 56 4.92 -16.14 -9.10
N THR A 57 4.39 -15.14 -8.40
CA THR A 57 4.02 -15.23 -6.98
C THR A 57 2.56 -14.84 -6.73
N LEU A 58 1.77 -14.70 -7.79
CA LEU A 58 0.43 -14.13 -7.72
C LEU A 58 -0.49 -14.90 -6.76
N LYS A 59 -0.50 -16.23 -6.82
CA LYS A 59 -1.35 -17.03 -5.94
C LYS A 59 -1.01 -16.83 -4.47
N THR A 60 0.26 -16.90 -4.12
CA THR A 60 0.74 -16.72 -2.74
C THR A 60 0.45 -15.31 -2.24
N MET A 61 0.71 -14.30 -3.07
CA MET A 61 0.46 -12.91 -2.70
C MET A 61 -1.03 -12.62 -2.55
N LYS A 62 -1.87 -13.22 -3.39
CA LYS A 62 -3.32 -13.06 -3.28
C LYS A 62 -3.83 -13.63 -1.95
N GLU A 63 -3.43 -14.83 -1.59
CA GLU A 63 -3.81 -15.49 -0.34
C GLU A 63 -3.31 -14.68 0.87
N TRP A 64 -2.07 -14.25 0.84
CA TRP A 64 -1.48 -13.42 1.89
C TRP A 64 -2.22 -12.09 2.05
N MET A 65 -2.53 -11.45 0.92
CA MET A 65 -3.24 -10.17 0.92
C MET A 65 -4.67 -10.32 1.46
N GLU A 66 -5.41 -11.34 1.04
CA GLU A 66 -6.76 -11.58 1.55
C GLU A 66 -6.76 -11.82 3.06
N SER A 67 -5.79 -12.58 3.56
CA SER A 67 -5.63 -12.84 4.99
C SER A 67 -5.36 -11.54 5.78
N ASN A 68 -4.47 -10.69 5.26
CA ASN A 68 -4.17 -9.40 5.90
C ASN A 68 -5.36 -8.44 5.84
N LEU A 69 -6.09 -8.41 4.73
CA LEU A 69 -7.28 -7.56 4.60
C LEU A 69 -8.39 -7.99 5.56
N ASP A 70 -8.53 -9.30 5.82
CA ASP A 70 -9.47 -9.78 6.85
C ASP A 70 -9.13 -9.16 8.21
N ALA A 71 -7.85 -9.13 8.57
CA ALA A 71 -7.39 -8.50 9.81
C ALA A 71 -7.62 -6.98 9.81
N VAL A 72 -7.34 -6.30 8.71
CA VAL A 72 -7.55 -4.85 8.55
C VAL A 72 -9.02 -4.49 8.75
N PHE A 73 -9.93 -5.19 8.07
CA PHE A 73 -11.35 -4.88 8.12
C PHE A 73 -12.05 -5.40 9.38
N ALA A 74 -11.39 -6.25 10.17
CA ALA A 74 -11.87 -6.64 11.48
C ALA A 74 -11.71 -5.52 12.53
N HIS A 75 -10.86 -4.53 12.26
CA HIS A 75 -10.71 -3.38 13.14
C HIS A 75 -11.97 -2.51 13.12
N LYS A 76 -12.29 -1.92 14.27
CA LYS A 76 -13.45 -1.03 14.43
C LYS A 76 -13.39 0.17 13.48
N VAL A 77 -12.19 0.67 13.27
CA VAL A 77 -11.88 1.67 12.22
C VAL A 77 -10.80 1.04 11.36
N ALA A 78 -11.17 0.65 10.14
CA ALA A 78 -10.21 -0.02 9.24
C ALA A 78 -9.07 0.93 8.87
N PRO A 79 -7.80 0.54 9.09
CA PRO A 79 -6.65 1.36 8.71
C PRO A 79 -6.40 1.24 7.19
N CYS A 80 -7.24 1.89 6.41
CA CYS A 80 -7.19 1.85 4.95
C CYS A 80 -7.63 3.19 4.39
N LEU A 81 -6.85 3.69 3.42
CA LEU A 81 -7.21 4.88 2.65
C LEU A 81 -7.71 4.47 1.28
N VAL A 82 -8.64 5.23 0.74
CA VAL A 82 -9.13 5.07 -0.63
C VAL A 82 -8.93 6.36 -1.42
N VAL A 83 -8.74 6.21 -2.73
CA VAL A 83 -8.78 7.31 -3.69
C VAL A 83 -10.08 7.21 -4.45
N THR A 84 -10.80 8.33 -4.57
CA THR A 84 -12.01 8.40 -5.36
C THR A 84 -11.84 9.36 -6.54
N HIS A 85 -12.48 9.02 -7.65
CA HIS A 85 -12.68 9.91 -8.79
C HIS A 85 -14.21 10.09 -8.93
N GLY A 86 -14.71 11.24 -8.50
CA GLY A 86 -16.13 11.40 -8.29
C GLY A 86 -16.63 10.43 -7.20
N THR A 87 -17.58 9.57 -7.55
CA THR A 87 -18.13 8.56 -6.63
C THR A 87 -17.42 7.19 -6.72
N ARG A 88 -16.52 7.02 -7.70
CA ARG A 88 -15.85 5.74 -7.95
C ARG A 88 -14.58 5.62 -7.13
N VAL A 89 -14.42 4.49 -6.44
CA VAL A 89 -13.14 4.12 -5.79
C VAL A 89 -12.20 3.61 -6.87
N ILE A 90 -11.06 4.28 -7.02
CA ILE A 90 -10.06 3.98 -8.06
C ILE A 90 -8.72 3.53 -7.51
N GLY A 91 -8.51 3.63 -6.22
CA GLY A 91 -7.28 3.22 -5.57
C GLY A 91 -7.48 2.98 -4.08
N ALA A 92 -6.55 2.27 -3.49
CA ALA A 92 -6.58 1.96 -2.07
C ALA A 92 -5.18 1.70 -1.52
N SER A 93 -5.01 1.96 -0.22
CA SER A 93 -3.79 1.65 0.53
C SER A 93 -4.18 1.09 1.88
N ALA A 94 -3.96 -0.20 2.09
CA ALA A 94 -4.24 -0.86 3.36
C ALA A 94 -2.99 -0.84 4.24
N LEU A 95 -3.16 -0.52 5.51
CA LEU A 95 -2.08 -0.33 6.47
C LEU A 95 -2.18 -1.35 7.60
N ASP A 96 -1.02 -1.75 8.14
CA ASP A 96 -0.95 -2.56 9.36
C ASP A 96 -0.76 -1.62 10.55
N PRO A 97 -1.69 -1.60 11.52
CA PRO A 97 -1.59 -0.74 12.68
C PRO A 97 -0.61 -1.23 13.75
N ASN A 98 0.01 -2.38 13.57
CA ASN A 98 1.00 -2.91 14.50
C ASN A 98 2.36 -2.26 14.25
N LYS A 99 2.87 -1.51 15.23
CA LYS A 99 4.16 -0.81 15.11
C LYS A 99 5.34 -1.74 14.84
N ASP A 100 5.26 -2.98 15.30
CA ASP A 100 6.32 -3.98 15.17
C ASP A 100 6.21 -4.80 13.88
N ALA A 101 5.23 -4.52 13.03
CA ALA A 101 5.08 -5.22 11.76
C ALA A 101 6.30 -4.99 10.85
N GLU A 102 6.68 -6.01 10.10
CA GLU A 102 7.76 -5.89 9.12
C GLU A 102 7.38 -5.01 7.94
N SER A 103 6.10 -4.97 7.61
CA SER A 103 5.57 -4.11 6.55
C SER A 103 4.28 -3.44 7.02
N HIS A 104 4.30 -2.12 7.16
CA HIS A 104 3.13 -1.33 7.53
C HIS A 104 2.24 -1.02 6.33
N LEU A 105 2.85 -0.92 5.15
CA LEU A 105 2.11 -0.74 3.90
C LEU A 105 1.78 -2.13 3.34
N LEU A 106 0.63 -2.68 3.74
CA LEU A 106 0.25 -4.06 3.39
C LEU A 106 0.04 -4.22 1.88
N SER A 107 -0.79 -3.38 1.29
CA SER A 107 -1.03 -3.41 -0.15
C SER A 107 -0.11 -2.46 -0.91
N GLY A 108 0.45 -1.46 -0.22
CA GLY A 108 0.99 -0.29 -0.86
C GLY A 108 -0.08 0.50 -1.60
N PRO A 109 0.27 1.60 -2.27
CA PRO A 109 -0.68 2.38 -3.06
C PRO A 109 -1.07 1.63 -4.33
N CYS A 110 -2.25 1.02 -4.31
CA CYS A 110 -2.84 0.29 -5.43
C CYS A 110 -3.79 1.18 -6.22
N MET A 111 -3.63 1.21 -7.54
CA MET A 111 -4.47 2.00 -8.43
C MET A 111 -5.07 1.12 -9.52
N LEU A 112 -6.30 1.41 -9.94
CA LEU A 112 -6.84 0.82 -11.16
C LEU A 112 -5.95 1.19 -12.34
N ASN A 113 -5.80 0.27 -13.30
CA ASN A 113 -4.83 0.40 -14.39
C ASN A 113 -4.98 1.69 -15.20
N GLU A 114 -6.21 2.11 -15.49
CA GLU A 114 -6.50 3.32 -16.25
C GLU A 114 -6.14 4.62 -15.51
N TYR A 115 -5.84 4.56 -14.22
CA TYR A 115 -5.47 5.71 -13.40
C TYR A 115 -3.99 5.73 -13.01
N ARG A 116 -3.19 4.80 -13.53
CA ARG A 116 -1.74 4.77 -13.28
C ARG A 116 -1.01 5.89 -14.00
N ASN A 117 0.20 6.21 -13.54
CA ASN A 117 1.11 7.21 -14.13
C ASN A 117 0.57 8.65 -14.12
N ARG A 118 -0.25 8.99 -13.12
CA ARG A 118 -0.82 10.33 -12.93
C ARG A 118 -0.36 11.01 -11.64
N GLY A 119 0.63 10.42 -10.93
CA GLY A 119 1.11 10.94 -9.66
C GLY A 119 0.23 10.64 -8.46
N ILE A 120 -0.92 9.97 -8.64
CA ILE A 120 -1.87 9.68 -7.57
C ILE A 120 -1.27 8.69 -6.57
N GLY A 121 -0.55 7.68 -7.05
CA GLY A 121 0.09 6.67 -6.19
C GLY A 121 1.09 7.28 -5.22
N SER A 122 1.85 8.27 -5.64
CA SER A 122 2.79 8.98 -4.78
C SER A 122 2.09 9.80 -3.70
N GLU A 123 0.99 10.45 -4.04
CA GLU A 123 0.20 11.17 -3.04
C GLU A 123 -0.51 10.22 -2.08
N LEU A 124 -0.99 9.07 -2.57
CA LEU A 124 -1.56 8.04 -1.73
C LEU A 124 -0.52 7.47 -0.75
N LEU A 125 0.73 7.28 -1.20
CA LEU A 125 1.84 6.93 -0.32
C LEU A 125 2.06 8.00 0.75
N TYR A 126 2.13 9.26 0.34
CA TYR A 126 2.31 10.37 1.29
C TYR A 126 1.21 10.38 2.37
N GLN A 127 -0.06 10.27 1.96
CA GLN A 127 -1.20 10.25 2.88
C GLN A 127 -1.16 9.04 3.80
N SER A 128 -0.70 7.90 3.31
CA SER A 128 -0.53 6.68 4.11
C SER A 128 0.54 6.87 5.20
N LEU A 129 1.69 7.43 4.84
CA LEU A 129 2.77 7.74 5.78
C LEU A 129 2.32 8.80 6.80
N PHE A 130 1.61 9.81 6.34
CA PHE A 130 1.04 10.84 7.21
C PHE A 130 0.05 10.25 8.22
N ALA A 131 -0.82 9.34 7.77
CA ALA A 131 -1.78 8.67 8.64
C ALA A 131 -1.08 7.84 9.74
N LEU A 132 -0.01 7.14 9.40
CA LEU A 132 0.79 6.40 10.37
C LEU A 132 1.45 7.35 11.39
N ARG A 133 1.98 8.47 10.93
CA ARG A 133 2.55 9.48 11.83
C ARG A 133 1.50 10.04 12.80
N GLN A 134 0.28 10.29 12.34
CA GLN A 134 -0.80 10.83 13.16
C GLN A 134 -1.22 9.88 14.29
N VAL A 135 -1.07 8.58 14.12
CA VAL A 135 -1.36 7.60 15.18
C VAL A 135 -0.12 7.25 16.02
N GLY A 136 0.97 7.99 15.88
CA GLY A 136 2.14 7.91 16.74
C GLY A 136 3.29 7.05 16.25
N PHE A 137 3.30 6.65 14.98
CA PHE A 137 4.44 5.93 14.41
C PHE A 137 5.62 6.88 14.19
N GLU A 138 6.80 6.45 14.57
CA GLU A 138 8.05 7.17 14.30
C GLU A 138 8.66 6.76 12.96
N GLN A 139 8.47 5.50 12.57
CA GLN A 139 8.95 4.93 11.33
C GLN A 139 7.83 4.16 10.63
N ALA A 140 7.91 4.09 9.31
CA ALA A 140 7.07 3.22 8.50
C ALA A 140 7.95 2.33 7.63
N ARG A 141 7.49 1.11 7.39
CA ARG A 141 8.19 0.14 6.55
C ARG A 141 7.26 -0.43 5.49
N ALA A 142 7.85 -0.77 4.34
CA ALA A 142 7.17 -1.50 3.28
C ALA A 142 8.11 -2.52 2.69
N ILE A 143 7.63 -3.73 2.49
CA ILE A 143 8.37 -4.79 1.80
C ILE A 143 7.68 -5.07 0.48
N THR A 144 8.45 -5.08 -0.60
CA THR A 144 7.93 -5.40 -1.93
C THR A 144 9.02 -6.06 -2.77
N LYS A 145 8.63 -6.66 -3.88
CA LYS A 145 9.60 -7.14 -4.86
C LYS A 145 10.46 -5.99 -5.39
N SER A 146 11.74 -6.25 -5.59
CA SER A 146 12.70 -5.21 -6.00
C SER A 146 12.48 -4.69 -7.42
N ASN A 147 11.82 -5.47 -8.28
CA ASN A 147 11.67 -5.16 -9.70
C ASN A 147 10.31 -4.56 -10.10
N VAL A 148 9.42 -4.31 -9.14
CA VAL A 148 8.08 -3.77 -9.44
C VAL A 148 8.12 -2.25 -9.56
N PRO A 149 7.19 -1.63 -10.33
CA PRO A 149 7.16 -0.18 -10.52
C PRO A 149 7.06 0.63 -9.22
N VAL A 150 6.30 0.17 -8.24
CA VAL A 150 6.16 0.86 -6.95
C VAL A 150 7.52 0.98 -6.25
N ALA A 151 8.35 -0.07 -6.31
CA ALA A 151 9.69 -0.07 -5.72
C ALA A 151 10.62 0.91 -6.42
N LYS A 152 10.50 1.05 -7.74
CA LYS A 152 11.40 1.89 -8.55
C LYS A 152 11.02 3.36 -8.54
N PHE A 153 9.73 3.67 -8.52
CA PHE A 153 9.23 5.03 -8.82
C PHE A 153 8.44 5.69 -7.70
N VAL A 154 7.93 4.92 -6.74
CA VAL A 154 7.07 5.45 -5.68
C VAL A 154 7.76 5.34 -4.33
N TYR A 155 8.21 4.15 -3.94
CA TYR A 155 8.81 3.93 -2.61
C TYR A 155 10.18 4.59 -2.44
N THR A 156 10.81 5.05 -3.51
CA THR A 156 12.06 5.83 -3.45
C THR A 156 11.85 7.28 -2.99
N LYS A 157 10.60 7.70 -2.83
CA LYS A 157 10.26 9.06 -2.44
C LYS A 157 10.26 9.25 -0.92
N PHE A 158 10.24 10.51 -0.50
CA PHE A 158 10.11 10.94 0.91
C PHE A 158 11.28 10.45 1.78
N ASN A 159 12.49 10.44 1.21
CA ASN A 159 13.74 10.09 1.91
C ASN A 159 13.75 8.68 2.49
N SER A 160 13.13 7.73 1.80
CA SER A 160 13.18 6.33 2.22
C SER A 160 14.60 5.76 2.15
N VAL A 161 14.88 4.80 3.00
CA VAL A 161 16.09 3.98 2.95
C VAL A 161 15.70 2.60 2.47
N ALA A 162 16.31 2.15 1.37
CA ALA A 162 16.06 0.84 0.77
C ALA A 162 17.16 -0.13 1.16
N GLU A 163 16.78 -1.34 1.55
CA GLU A 163 17.74 -2.43 1.83
C GLU A 163 17.17 -3.77 1.34
N PRO A 164 18.03 -4.67 0.85
CA PRO A 164 17.61 -6.02 0.51
C PRO A 164 17.12 -6.75 1.76
N CYS A 165 16.11 -7.59 1.61
CA CYS A 165 15.63 -8.40 2.70
C CYS A 165 15.12 -9.76 2.20
N GLU A 166 14.97 -10.70 3.12
CA GLU A 166 14.27 -11.94 2.87
C GLU A 166 12.83 -11.77 3.32
N PHE A 167 11.91 -12.30 2.54
CA PHE A 167 10.49 -12.21 2.86
C PHE A 167 9.77 -13.47 2.37
N GLU A 168 9.05 -14.10 3.29
CA GLU A 168 8.13 -15.19 2.99
C GLU A 168 6.73 -14.76 3.43
N PRO A 169 5.77 -14.65 2.48
CA PRO A 169 4.40 -14.35 2.87
C PRO A 169 3.82 -15.48 3.71
N VAL A 170 3.50 -15.19 4.95
CA VAL A 170 2.90 -16.15 5.89
C VAL A 170 1.42 -15.80 6.03
N LEU A 171 0.55 -16.81 5.89
CA LEU A 171 -0.88 -16.62 6.09
C LEU A 171 -1.17 -16.34 7.55
N VAL A 172 -1.94 -15.29 7.81
CA VAL A 172 -2.45 -15.00 9.15
C VAL A 172 -3.54 -16.02 9.46
N ARG A 173 -3.28 -16.88 10.44
CA ARG A 173 -4.30 -17.83 10.91
C ARG A 173 -5.20 -17.14 11.93
N SER A 174 -6.47 -17.12 11.61
CA SER A 174 -7.50 -16.66 12.55
C SER A 174 -7.72 -17.70 13.67
#